data_3fc11ac96cf5b80a129b8ba4dc986202
#
_entry.id   3fc11ac96cf5b80a129b8ba4dc986202
#
_cell.length_a   1.000
_cell.length_b   1.000
_cell.length_c   1.000
_cell.angle_alpha   90.00
_cell.angle_beta   90.00
_cell.angle_gamma   90.00
#
_symmetry.space_group_name_H-M   'P 1'
#
loop_
_entity.id
_entity.type
_entity.pdbx_description
1 polymer ?
#
loop_
_entity_poly.entity_id
_entity_poly.type
_entity_poly.pdbx_seq_one_letter_code
_entity_poly.pdbx_strand_id
1 'polypeptide(L)'
;MNSATLKQEKVKVYRMLTPEHECPWGVKTVKLLNEQGIEFEDHKLRSREEIDAFKAKHNVKTTPQIFAGDERIGGYSDLAEKLDVEVEEEEEETSYVPVIAVFSSAGLLALATTMGITGFMGYSLSLLATLKLMDIESFAQGFEKYDLITKRIRPYAKVYPFAELAIGLGFLSGVAPIATGVASLAIGVSGGISVFKAVYIDKLDLNCACVGGGSRTPLGVVSFAENAIMAVMGGVLLFNTFTGEAETAKIKEAEPAAIVRLQEATE
;
A
#
# COMPACT_ATOMS: atom_id res chain seq x y z
N MET A 1 30.17 24.51 2.97
CA MET A 1 31.08 24.11 1.86
C MET A 1 30.40 24.62 0.60
N ASN A 2 31.03 25.38 -0.27
CA ASN A 2 30.39 25.92 -1.46
C ASN A 2 30.68 25.03 -2.70
N SER A 3 30.01 25.28 -3.83
CA SER A 3 30.15 24.53 -5.08
C SER A 3 31.61 24.41 -5.55
N ALA A 4 32.45 25.41 -5.32
CA ALA A 4 33.87 25.42 -5.71
C ALA A 4 34.69 24.38 -4.89
N THR A 5 34.38 24.20 -3.63
CA THR A 5 35.04 23.21 -2.75
C THR A 5 34.66 21.79 -3.13
N LEU A 6 33.37 21.55 -3.47
CA LEU A 6 32.90 20.25 -3.91
C LEU A 6 33.54 19.80 -5.24
N LYS A 7 33.89 20.71 -6.12
CA LYS A 7 34.60 20.41 -7.38
C LYS A 7 36.05 19.94 -7.20
N GLN A 8 36.62 20.17 -6.03
CA GLN A 8 38.01 19.80 -5.71
C GLN A 8 38.09 18.50 -4.90
N GLU A 9 36.96 18.02 -4.40
CA GLU A 9 36.90 16.81 -3.58
C GLU A 9 36.35 15.62 -4.35
N LYS A 10 36.72 14.43 -3.90
CA LYS A 10 36.18 13.18 -4.46
C LYS A 10 34.78 12.93 -3.94
N VAL A 11 33.76 13.26 -4.75
CA VAL A 11 32.36 13.08 -4.38
C VAL A 11 31.94 11.63 -4.65
N LYS A 12 31.26 11.00 -3.69
CA LYS A 12 30.69 9.66 -3.80
C LYS A 12 29.20 9.72 -3.54
N VAL A 13 28.41 9.10 -4.41
CA VAL A 13 26.95 9.01 -4.30
C VAL A 13 26.57 7.55 -4.08
N TYR A 14 25.92 7.23 -2.96
CA TYR A 14 25.36 5.92 -2.70
C TYR A 14 23.86 5.98 -2.90
N ARG A 15 23.37 5.34 -3.97
CA ARG A 15 21.94 5.35 -4.32
C ARG A 15 21.39 3.98 -4.59
N MET A 16 20.09 3.80 -4.30
CA MET A 16 19.38 2.58 -4.58
C MET A 16 19.09 2.47 -6.08
N LEU A 17 19.51 1.35 -6.67
CA LEU A 17 19.18 0.95 -8.03
C LEU A 17 19.02 -0.57 -8.04
N THR A 18 17.83 -1.07 -7.71
CA THR A 18 17.49 -2.48 -7.84
C THR A 18 16.98 -2.76 -9.27
N PRO A 19 16.94 -4.04 -9.72
CA PRO A 19 16.40 -4.39 -11.04
C PRO A 19 14.94 -3.94 -11.24
N GLU A 20 14.20 -3.79 -10.16
CA GLU A 20 12.77 -3.50 -10.16
C GLU A 20 12.45 -2.05 -9.81
N HIS A 21 13.42 -1.31 -9.22
CA HIS A 21 13.14 0.06 -8.78
C HIS A 21 14.41 0.93 -8.72
N GLU A 22 14.35 2.10 -9.33
CA GLU A 22 15.36 3.15 -9.20
C GLU A 22 14.81 4.29 -8.33
N CYS A 23 15.58 4.67 -7.29
CA CYS A 23 15.16 5.73 -6.38
C CYS A 23 15.13 7.09 -7.10
N PRO A 24 13.97 7.78 -7.17
CA PRO A 24 13.86 9.08 -7.84
C PRO A 24 14.82 10.13 -7.28
N TRP A 25 15.01 10.18 -5.97
CA TRP A 25 15.95 11.07 -5.31
C TRP A 25 17.41 10.78 -5.68
N GLY A 26 17.74 9.49 -5.93
CA GLY A 26 19.04 9.10 -6.45
C GLY A 26 19.27 9.61 -7.87
N VAL A 27 18.26 9.57 -8.73
CA VAL A 27 18.30 10.11 -10.10
C VAL A 27 18.45 11.64 -10.05
N LYS A 28 17.65 12.34 -9.24
CA LYS A 28 17.75 13.79 -9.03
C LYS A 28 19.13 14.20 -8.54
N THR A 29 19.74 13.43 -7.62
CA THR A 29 21.10 13.68 -7.12
C THR A 29 22.14 13.64 -8.25
N VAL A 30 22.10 12.59 -9.06
CA VAL A 30 23.01 12.42 -10.22
C VAL A 30 22.82 13.54 -11.24
N LYS A 31 21.58 13.91 -11.53
CA LYS A 31 21.24 15.00 -12.44
C LYS A 31 21.82 16.34 -11.93
N LEU A 32 21.58 16.65 -10.66
CA LEU A 32 22.07 17.89 -10.04
C LEU A 32 23.60 17.99 -10.07
N LEU A 33 24.33 16.93 -9.73
CA LEU A 33 25.80 16.92 -9.77
C LEU A 33 26.32 17.12 -11.20
N ASN A 34 25.70 16.50 -12.20
CA ASN A 34 26.04 16.70 -13.60
C ASN A 34 25.79 18.13 -14.08
N GLU A 35 24.65 18.72 -13.73
CA GLU A 35 24.30 20.12 -14.06
C GLU A 35 25.26 21.12 -13.44
N GLN A 36 25.77 20.84 -12.24
CA GLN A 36 26.75 21.66 -11.54
C GLN A 36 28.20 21.37 -11.99
N GLY A 37 28.41 20.40 -12.89
CA GLY A 37 29.72 19.99 -13.38
C GLY A 37 30.65 19.48 -12.28
N ILE A 38 30.09 18.71 -11.34
CA ILE A 38 30.82 18.06 -10.23
C ILE A 38 31.05 16.60 -10.62
N GLU A 39 32.31 16.18 -10.64
CA GLU A 39 32.65 14.77 -10.86
C GLU A 39 32.36 13.93 -9.62
N PHE A 40 31.78 12.75 -9.79
CA PHE A 40 31.41 11.86 -8.70
C PHE A 40 31.53 10.37 -9.06
N GLU A 41 31.68 9.54 -8.04
CA GLU A 41 31.58 8.08 -8.14
C GLU A 41 30.14 7.64 -7.80
N ASP A 42 29.46 6.96 -8.74
CA ASP A 42 28.10 6.46 -8.57
C ASP A 42 28.11 5.02 -8.02
N HIS A 43 27.86 4.87 -6.73
CA HIS A 43 27.75 3.60 -6.04
C HIS A 43 26.30 3.13 -5.99
N LYS A 44 25.95 2.17 -6.85
CA LYS A 44 24.60 1.64 -6.99
C LYS A 44 24.40 0.46 -6.03
N LEU A 45 23.52 0.63 -5.05
CA LEU A 45 23.10 -0.44 -4.14
C LEU A 45 21.99 -1.24 -4.82
N ARG A 46 22.29 -2.50 -5.17
CA ARG A 46 21.49 -3.30 -6.09
C ARG A 46 20.58 -4.31 -5.41
N SER A 47 20.79 -4.58 -4.13
CA SER A 47 19.98 -5.51 -3.36
C SER A 47 19.53 -4.90 -2.03
N ARG A 48 18.51 -5.48 -1.44
CA ARG A 48 18.00 -5.06 -0.13
C ARG A 48 19.06 -5.21 0.94
N GLU A 49 19.81 -6.30 0.87
CA GLU A 49 20.89 -6.63 1.81
C GLU A 49 22.00 -5.56 1.74
N GLU A 50 22.37 -5.13 0.52
CA GLU A 50 23.37 -4.07 0.33
C GLU A 50 22.87 -2.73 0.90
N ILE A 51 21.58 -2.40 0.70
CA ILE A 51 20.97 -1.18 1.21
C ILE A 51 20.94 -1.19 2.74
N ASP A 52 20.49 -2.28 3.35
CA ASP A 52 20.40 -2.41 4.80
C ASP A 52 21.79 -2.43 5.46
N ALA A 53 22.76 -3.13 4.86
CA ALA A 53 24.15 -3.12 5.30
C ALA A 53 24.79 -1.74 5.21
N PHE A 54 24.56 -1.01 4.11
CA PHE A 54 25.03 0.36 3.94
C PHE A 54 24.41 1.30 5.00
N LYS A 55 23.09 1.22 5.21
CA LYS A 55 22.40 2.05 6.22
C LYS A 55 22.92 1.77 7.63
N ALA A 56 23.12 0.51 7.98
CA ALA A 56 23.67 0.12 9.27
C ALA A 56 25.11 0.60 9.45
N LYS A 57 25.96 0.41 8.43
CA LYS A 57 27.37 0.82 8.45
C LYS A 57 27.57 2.31 8.67
N HIS A 58 26.74 3.13 7.99
CA HIS A 58 26.87 4.59 8.01
C HIS A 58 25.91 5.27 8.99
N ASN A 59 25.11 4.48 9.74
CA ASN A 59 24.10 4.95 10.69
C ASN A 59 23.11 5.96 10.04
N VAL A 60 22.61 5.61 8.86
CA VAL A 60 21.68 6.45 8.09
C VAL A 60 20.34 5.73 7.88
N LYS A 61 19.27 6.51 7.76
CA LYS A 61 17.91 5.96 7.60
C LYS A 61 17.48 5.85 6.13
N THR A 62 18.04 6.69 5.26
CA THR A 62 17.59 6.85 3.87
C THR A 62 18.75 6.77 2.88
N THR A 63 18.43 6.59 1.61
CA THR A 63 19.27 6.78 0.43
C THR A 63 18.55 7.73 -0.53
N PRO A 64 19.26 8.54 -1.36
CA PRO A 64 20.71 8.56 -1.53
C PRO A 64 21.47 9.16 -0.36
N GLN A 65 22.76 8.86 -0.28
CA GLN A 65 23.71 9.51 0.61
C GLN A 65 24.93 9.96 -0.18
N ILE A 66 25.36 11.19 0.06
CA ILE A 66 26.46 11.84 -0.64
C ILE A 66 27.59 12.08 0.35
N PHE A 67 28.82 11.82 -0.08
CA PHE A 67 30.03 12.05 0.68
C PHE A 67 31.00 12.89 -0.18
N ALA A 68 31.67 13.86 0.44
CA ALA A 68 32.77 14.59 -0.15
C ALA A 68 34.06 14.23 0.62
N GLY A 69 34.98 13.49 0.00
CA GLY A 69 36.07 12.87 0.72
C GLY A 69 35.56 11.95 1.83
N ASP A 70 35.89 12.28 3.08
CA ASP A 70 35.42 11.56 4.28
C ASP A 70 34.22 12.24 4.97
N GLU A 71 33.83 13.43 4.54
CA GLU A 71 32.70 14.17 5.11
C GLU A 71 31.39 13.70 4.48
N ARG A 72 30.43 13.32 5.32
CA ARG A 72 29.07 13.05 4.88
C ARG A 72 28.30 14.34 4.65
N ILE A 73 27.83 14.59 3.45
CA ILE A 73 26.96 15.71 3.10
C ILE A 73 25.53 15.46 3.56
N GLY A 74 24.97 14.29 3.25
CA GLY A 74 23.60 13.91 3.53
C GLY A 74 22.88 13.39 2.30
N GLY A 75 21.57 13.67 2.18
CA GLY A 75 20.72 13.30 1.06
C GLY A 75 20.70 14.37 -0.05
N TYR A 76 19.72 14.25 -0.95
CA TYR A 76 19.52 15.20 -2.06
C TYR A 76 19.28 16.64 -1.58
N SER A 77 18.39 16.82 -0.59
CA SER A 77 18.05 18.14 -0.06
C SER A 77 19.26 18.81 0.59
N ASP A 78 20.06 18.03 1.37
CA ASP A 78 21.29 18.56 1.99
C ASP A 78 22.32 18.97 0.94
N LEU A 79 22.43 18.21 -0.17
CA LEU A 79 23.30 18.56 -1.30
C LEU A 79 22.85 19.83 -2.00
N ALA A 80 21.55 19.96 -2.28
CA ALA A 80 20.99 21.12 -2.97
C ALA A 80 21.16 22.41 -2.13
N GLU A 81 20.91 22.34 -0.83
CA GLU A 81 21.17 23.44 0.11
C GLU A 81 22.66 23.86 0.09
N LYS A 82 23.58 22.90 0.10
CA LYS A 82 25.02 23.18 0.03
C LYS A 82 25.47 23.80 -1.30
N LEU A 83 24.74 23.53 -2.39
CA LEU A 83 25.01 24.07 -3.72
C LEU A 83 24.31 25.40 -3.98
N ASP A 84 23.54 25.91 -3.02
CA ASP A 84 22.69 27.11 -3.15
C ASP A 84 21.77 27.01 -4.39
N VAL A 85 21.35 25.79 -4.68
CA VAL A 85 20.34 25.50 -5.69
C VAL A 85 19.02 25.49 -4.98
N GLU A 86 18.13 26.44 -5.36
CA GLU A 86 16.73 26.30 -4.97
C GLU A 86 16.30 24.91 -5.39
N VAL A 87 16.13 24.01 -4.40
CA VAL A 87 15.34 22.85 -4.64
C VAL A 87 14.00 23.42 -5.07
N GLU A 88 13.63 23.29 -6.36
CA GLU A 88 12.23 23.17 -6.63
C GLU A 88 11.81 21.98 -5.75
N GLU A 89 11.46 22.26 -4.51
CA GLU A 89 10.47 21.45 -3.86
C GLU A 89 9.31 21.53 -4.87
N GLU A 90 9.29 20.60 -5.83
CA GLU A 90 8.00 20.15 -6.26
C GLU A 90 7.36 19.83 -4.91
N GLU A 91 6.61 20.81 -4.35
CA GLU A 91 5.64 20.53 -3.30
C GLU A 91 5.04 19.26 -3.82
N GLU A 92 5.30 18.13 -3.14
CA GLU A 92 4.75 16.84 -3.59
C GLU A 92 3.25 17.05 -3.48
N GLU A 93 2.67 17.66 -4.53
CA GLU A 93 1.24 17.99 -4.55
C GLU A 93 0.54 16.69 -4.27
N THR A 94 -0.01 16.62 -3.09
CA THR A 94 -0.78 15.47 -2.66
C THR A 94 -1.84 15.21 -3.72
N SER A 95 -1.76 14.07 -4.39
CA SER A 95 -2.67 13.77 -5.48
C SER A 95 -3.65 12.67 -5.06
N TYR A 96 -4.91 13.01 -5.04
CA TYR A 96 -6.01 12.05 -4.86
C TYR A 96 -6.55 11.51 -6.19
N VAL A 97 -6.01 11.95 -7.32
CA VAL A 97 -6.46 11.51 -8.67
C VAL A 97 -6.47 9.99 -8.83
N PRO A 98 -5.44 9.23 -8.42
CA PRO A 98 -5.48 7.78 -8.54
C PRO A 98 -6.57 7.13 -7.70
N VAL A 99 -6.82 7.66 -6.50
CA VAL A 99 -7.89 7.18 -5.59
C VAL A 99 -9.26 7.43 -6.21
N ILE A 100 -9.50 8.64 -6.70
CA ILE A 100 -10.75 9.01 -7.37
C ILE A 100 -10.97 8.14 -8.60
N ALA A 101 -9.95 7.90 -9.42
CA ALA A 101 -10.04 7.08 -10.61
C ALA A 101 -10.43 5.63 -10.27
N VAL A 102 -9.80 5.02 -9.26
CA VAL A 102 -10.10 3.65 -8.83
C VAL A 102 -11.52 3.53 -8.32
N PHE A 103 -11.93 4.37 -7.37
CA PHE A 103 -13.26 4.26 -6.77
C PHE A 103 -14.38 4.67 -7.71
N SER A 104 -14.15 5.64 -8.60
CA SER A 104 -15.11 5.99 -9.66
C SER A 104 -15.30 4.83 -10.64
N SER A 105 -14.20 4.21 -11.07
CA SER A 105 -14.26 3.03 -11.97
C SER A 105 -14.97 1.86 -11.30
N ALA A 106 -14.65 1.57 -10.03
CA ALA A 106 -15.33 0.53 -9.28
C ALA A 106 -16.83 0.80 -9.11
N GLY A 107 -17.21 2.05 -8.85
CA GLY A 107 -18.60 2.47 -8.74
C GLY A 107 -19.38 2.30 -10.05
N LEU A 108 -18.78 2.73 -11.17
CA LEU A 108 -19.38 2.56 -12.49
C LEU A 108 -19.54 1.09 -12.87
N LEU A 109 -18.53 0.25 -12.57
CA LEU A 109 -18.60 -1.20 -12.79
C LEU A 109 -19.70 -1.85 -11.92
N ALA A 110 -19.80 -1.47 -10.65
CA ALA A 110 -20.85 -1.98 -9.76
C ALA A 110 -22.25 -1.61 -10.23
N LEU A 111 -22.43 -0.39 -10.75
CA LEU A 111 -23.69 0.06 -11.35
C LEU A 111 -23.98 -0.71 -12.65
N ALA A 112 -23.01 -0.84 -13.53
CA ALA A 112 -23.17 -1.53 -14.82
C ALA A 112 -23.52 -3.02 -14.65
N THR A 113 -22.96 -3.67 -13.60
CA THR A 113 -23.20 -5.08 -13.27
C THR A 113 -24.36 -5.29 -12.31
N THR A 114 -25.01 -4.24 -11.83
CA THR A 114 -26.12 -4.26 -10.85
C THR A 114 -25.79 -4.97 -9.53
N MET A 115 -24.49 -5.09 -9.20
CA MET A 115 -24.03 -5.83 -8.01
C MET A 115 -24.05 -4.99 -6.72
N GLY A 116 -24.45 -3.71 -6.82
CA GLY A 116 -24.59 -2.84 -5.65
C GLY A 116 -23.29 -2.67 -4.85
N ILE A 117 -23.43 -2.55 -3.53
CA ILE A 117 -22.28 -2.28 -2.62
C ILE A 117 -21.26 -3.42 -2.58
N THR A 118 -21.71 -4.66 -2.74
CA THR A 118 -20.83 -5.84 -2.76
C THR A 118 -19.95 -5.83 -4.01
N GLY A 119 -20.53 -5.49 -5.16
CA GLY A 119 -19.78 -5.29 -6.40
C GLY A 119 -18.80 -4.13 -6.30
N PHE A 120 -19.23 -3.00 -5.74
CA PHE A 120 -18.34 -1.86 -5.50
C PHE A 120 -17.11 -2.26 -4.68
N MET A 121 -17.31 -3.00 -3.58
CA MET A 121 -16.21 -3.47 -2.75
C MET A 121 -15.29 -4.45 -3.49
N GLY A 122 -15.87 -5.41 -4.20
CA GLY A 122 -15.11 -6.39 -4.97
C GLY A 122 -14.27 -5.78 -6.08
N TYR A 123 -14.84 -4.84 -6.85
CA TYR A 123 -14.09 -4.11 -7.89
C TYR A 123 -13.01 -3.20 -7.30
N SER A 124 -13.32 -2.48 -6.21
CA SER A 124 -12.35 -1.62 -5.53
C SER A 124 -11.12 -2.39 -5.08
N LEU A 125 -11.31 -3.50 -4.36
CA LEU A 125 -10.21 -4.35 -3.88
C LEU A 125 -9.43 -4.97 -5.03
N SER A 126 -10.10 -5.44 -6.08
CA SER A 126 -9.44 -6.03 -7.23
C SER A 126 -8.57 -5.02 -7.98
N LEU A 127 -9.05 -3.78 -8.18
CA LEU A 127 -8.29 -2.72 -8.81
C LEU A 127 -7.10 -2.29 -7.96
N LEU A 128 -7.29 -2.08 -6.66
CA LEU A 128 -6.23 -1.70 -5.73
C LEU A 128 -5.16 -2.79 -5.61
N ALA A 129 -5.57 -4.05 -5.54
CA ALA A 129 -4.64 -5.19 -5.56
C ALA A 129 -3.83 -5.23 -6.85
N THR A 130 -4.47 -4.98 -8.01
CA THR A 130 -3.79 -4.91 -9.30
C THR A 130 -2.70 -3.83 -9.32
N LEU A 131 -3.00 -2.64 -8.81
CA LEU A 131 -2.02 -1.55 -8.72
C LEU A 131 -0.81 -1.93 -7.84
N LYS A 132 -1.05 -2.63 -6.73
CA LYS A 132 0.02 -3.13 -5.84
C LYS A 132 0.85 -4.23 -6.51
N LEU A 133 0.22 -5.09 -7.32
CA LEU A 133 0.89 -6.15 -8.06
C LEU A 133 1.73 -5.66 -9.24
N MET A 134 1.40 -4.49 -9.81
CA MET A 134 2.20 -3.88 -10.90
C MET A 134 3.60 -3.49 -10.45
N ASP A 135 3.77 -3.11 -9.17
CA ASP A 135 5.06 -2.82 -8.55
C ASP A 135 5.05 -3.30 -7.09
N ILE A 136 5.12 -4.62 -6.94
CA ILE A 136 5.04 -5.28 -5.64
C ILE A 136 6.21 -4.94 -4.72
N GLU A 137 7.38 -4.61 -5.30
CA GLU A 137 8.56 -4.27 -4.50
C GLU A 137 8.43 -2.88 -3.88
N SER A 138 8.06 -1.87 -4.66
CA SER A 138 7.78 -0.53 -4.15
C SER A 138 6.62 -0.53 -3.15
N PHE A 139 5.57 -1.31 -3.42
CA PHE A 139 4.48 -1.51 -2.47
C PHE A 139 5.00 -2.08 -1.14
N ALA A 140 5.77 -3.18 -1.18
CA ALA A 140 6.28 -3.84 0.01
C ALA A 140 7.17 -2.91 0.85
N GLN A 141 8.04 -2.11 0.20
CA GLN A 141 8.89 -1.13 0.86
C GLN A 141 8.10 -0.01 1.53
N GLY A 142 7.04 0.47 0.89
CA GLY A 142 6.13 1.47 1.45
C GLY A 142 5.33 0.91 2.63
N PHE A 143 4.77 -0.27 2.46
CA PHE A 143 3.92 -0.96 3.43
C PHE A 143 4.67 -1.32 4.71
N GLU A 144 5.93 -1.76 4.61
CA GLU A 144 6.79 -2.07 5.75
C GLU A 144 7.00 -0.89 6.70
N LYS A 145 6.91 0.34 6.20
CA LYS A 145 7.12 1.54 7.03
C LYS A 145 6.04 1.71 8.09
N TYR A 146 4.82 1.25 7.84
CA TYR A 146 3.69 1.47 8.75
C TYR A 146 2.94 0.21 9.17
N ASP A 147 2.90 -0.87 8.36
CA ASP A 147 2.15 -2.06 8.70
C ASP A 147 2.79 -2.86 9.85
N LEU A 148 1.99 -3.19 10.86
CA LEU A 148 2.47 -3.83 12.08
C LEU A 148 2.86 -5.29 11.88
N ILE A 149 2.19 -6.00 10.97
CA ILE A 149 2.48 -7.40 10.66
C ILE A 149 3.75 -7.47 9.82
N THR A 150 3.86 -6.64 8.80
CA THR A 150 5.01 -6.59 7.89
C THR A 150 6.31 -6.23 8.62
N LYS A 151 6.24 -5.35 9.63
CA LYS A 151 7.40 -5.03 10.49
C LYS A 151 7.99 -6.26 11.20
N ARG A 152 7.18 -7.29 11.43
CA ARG A 152 7.62 -8.54 12.06
C ARG A 152 7.87 -9.67 11.06
N ILE A 153 7.07 -9.71 10.00
CA ILE A 153 7.04 -10.78 8.99
C ILE A 153 7.11 -10.13 7.60
N ARG A 154 8.31 -9.76 7.14
CA ARG A 154 8.54 -9.07 5.86
C ARG A 154 7.86 -9.72 4.65
N PRO A 155 7.88 -11.07 4.47
CA PRO A 155 7.20 -11.71 3.35
C PRO A 155 5.70 -11.43 3.26
N TYR A 156 5.06 -11.05 4.38
CA TYR A 156 3.65 -10.70 4.41
C TYR A 156 3.29 -9.57 3.43
N ALA A 157 4.15 -8.56 3.29
CA ALA A 157 3.93 -7.47 2.34
C ALA A 157 3.76 -7.95 0.89
N LYS A 158 4.52 -8.97 0.48
CA LYS A 158 4.43 -9.53 -0.88
C LYS A 158 3.20 -10.43 -1.08
N VAL A 159 2.68 -11.02 0.00
CA VAL A 159 1.48 -11.88 -0.03
C VAL A 159 0.19 -11.04 0.06
N TYR A 160 0.25 -9.89 0.72
CA TYR A 160 -0.91 -9.04 0.97
C TYR A 160 -1.73 -8.69 -0.28
N PRO A 161 -1.15 -8.24 -1.42
CA PRO A 161 -1.92 -7.92 -2.61
C PRO A 161 -2.68 -9.11 -3.21
N PHE A 162 -2.13 -10.32 -3.10
CA PHE A 162 -2.82 -11.54 -3.56
C PHE A 162 -4.00 -11.89 -2.65
N ALA A 163 -3.85 -11.71 -1.33
CA ALA A 163 -4.94 -11.92 -0.38
C ALA A 163 -6.07 -10.91 -0.62
N GLU A 164 -5.73 -9.64 -0.85
CA GLU A 164 -6.68 -8.57 -1.17
C GLU A 164 -7.42 -8.86 -2.49
N LEU A 165 -6.72 -9.31 -3.53
CA LEU A 165 -7.32 -9.73 -4.79
C LEU A 165 -8.29 -10.91 -4.58
N ALA A 166 -7.88 -11.92 -3.82
CA ALA A 166 -8.74 -13.08 -3.51
C ALA A 166 -10.02 -12.67 -2.77
N ILE A 167 -9.93 -11.72 -1.83
CA ILE A 167 -11.09 -11.17 -1.13
C ILE A 167 -12.00 -10.42 -2.12
N GLY A 168 -11.42 -9.57 -2.98
CA GLY A 168 -12.18 -8.85 -4.01
C GLY A 168 -12.94 -9.79 -4.94
N LEU A 169 -12.29 -10.84 -5.44
CA LEU A 169 -12.90 -11.87 -6.26
C LEU A 169 -13.96 -12.69 -5.47
N GLY A 170 -13.74 -12.92 -4.18
CA GLY A 170 -14.70 -13.56 -3.30
C GLY A 170 -15.99 -12.75 -3.17
N PHE A 171 -15.91 -11.41 -3.04
CA PHE A 171 -17.08 -10.54 -3.04
C PHE A 171 -17.82 -10.55 -4.40
N LEU A 172 -17.09 -10.58 -5.52
CA LEU A 172 -17.68 -10.58 -6.86
C LEU A 172 -18.34 -11.92 -7.21
N SER A 173 -17.72 -13.02 -6.84
CA SER A 173 -18.20 -14.35 -7.20
C SER A 173 -19.24 -14.94 -6.24
N GLY A 174 -19.26 -14.46 -5.00
CA GLY A 174 -20.05 -15.05 -3.92
C GLY A 174 -19.58 -16.46 -3.50
N VAL A 175 -18.46 -16.95 -4.05
CA VAL A 175 -17.87 -18.23 -3.70
C VAL A 175 -17.21 -18.13 -2.33
N ALA A 176 -17.42 -19.16 -1.47
CA ALA A 176 -16.85 -19.25 -0.13
C ALA A 176 -17.08 -17.99 0.75
N PRO A 177 -18.34 -17.56 0.98
CA PRO A 177 -18.65 -16.30 1.66
C PRO A 177 -18.08 -16.23 3.08
N ILE A 178 -18.01 -17.35 3.80
CA ILE A 178 -17.42 -17.41 5.14
C ILE A 178 -15.90 -17.09 5.07
N ALA A 179 -15.18 -17.74 4.17
CA ALA A 179 -13.74 -17.51 4.03
C ALA A 179 -13.44 -16.06 3.59
N THR A 180 -14.21 -15.53 2.63
CA THR A 180 -14.13 -14.14 2.17
C THR A 180 -14.41 -13.17 3.31
N GLY A 181 -15.48 -13.39 4.08
CA GLY A 181 -15.84 -12.53 5.20
C GLY A 181 -14.80 -12.52 6.31
N VAL A 182 -14.29 -13.70 6.70
CA VAL A 182 -13.24 -13.83 7.73
C VAL A 182 -11.95 -13.15 7.28
N ALA A 183 -11.50 -13.39 6.04
CA ALA A 183 -10.28 -12.78 5.51
C ALA A 183 -10.41 -11.25 5.39
N SER A 184 -11.55 -10.76 4.89
CA SER A 184 -11.86 -9.33 4.78
C SER A 184 -11.86 -8.64 6.15
N LEU A 185 -12.51 -9.25 7.14
CA LEU A 185 -12.54 -8.74 8.51
C LEU A 185 -11.12 -8.70 9.12
N ALA A 186 -10.38 -9.79 9.03
CA ALA A 186 -9.03 -9.89 9.61
C ALA A 186 -8.05 -8.89 8.99
N ILE A 187 -8.01 -8.80 7.65
CA ILE A 187 -7.11 -7.89 6.93
C ILE A 187 -7.55 -6.45 7.13
N GLY A 188 -8.86 -6.15 7.06
CA GLY A 188 -9.38 -4.80 7.29
C GLY A 188 -9.11 -4.28 8.69
N VAL A 189 -9.31 -5.11 9.73
CA VAL A 189 -9.01 -4.72 11.11
C VAL A 189 -7.50 -4.51 11.31
N SER A 190 -6.66 -5.45 10.86
CA SER A 190 -5.20 -5.33 11.04
C SER A 190 -4.61 -4.14 10.28
N GLY A 191 -5.07 -3.91 9.04
CA GLY A 191 -4.65 -2.76 8.24
C GLY A 191 -5.14 -1.45 8.82
N GLY A 192 -6.40 -1.38 9.26
CA GLY A 192 -6.97 -0.21 9.92
C GLY A 192 -6.21 0.18 11.19
N ILE A 193 -5.86 -0.79 12.04
CA ILE A 193 -5.04 -0.55 13.25
C ILE A 193 -3.65 -0.05 12.86
N SER A 194 -3.03 -0.63 11.83
CA SER A 194 -1.70 -0.23 11.35
C SER A 194 -1.70 1.21 10.84
N VAL A 195 -2.68 1.59 10.02
CA VAL A 195 -2.83 2.95 9.50
C VAL A 195 -3.15 3.94 10.62
N PHE A 196 -4.10 3.59 11.50
CA PHE A 196 -4.46 4.44 12.63
C PHE A 196 -3.24 4.75 13.51
N LYS A 197 -2.48 3.71 13.87
CA LYS A 197 -1.27 3.89 14.66
C LYS A 197 -0.25 4.78 13.93
N ALA A 198 0.03 4.52 12.66
CA ALA A 198 1.01 5.28 11.89
C ALA A 198 0.66 6.77 11.80
N VAL A 199 -0.60 7.08 11.49
CA VAL A 199 -1.05 8.45 11.22
C VAL A 199 -1.33 9.23 12.50
N TYR A 200 -2.09 8.64 13.45
CA TYR A 200 -2.60 9.38 14.59
C TYR A 200 -1.75 9.24 15.86
N ILE A 201 -1.04 8.13 16.04
CA ILE A 201 -0.18 7.90 17.22
C ILE A 201 1.27 8.26 16.90
N ASP A 202 1.85 7.63 15.87
CA ASP A 202 3.25 7.82 15.51
C ASP A 202 3.48 9.08 14.66
N LYS A 203 2.40 9.71 14.16
CA LYS A 203 2.39 10.94 13.33
C LYS A 203 3.38 10.89 12.17
N LEU A 204 3.42 9.77 11.50
CA LEU A 204 4.30 9.56 10.35
C LEU A 204 3.71 10.27 9.12
N ASP A 205 4.51 11.10 8.49
CA ASP A 205 4.21 11.69 7.18
C ASP A 205 4.68 10.72 6.10
N LEU A 206 3.76 9.93 5.56
CA LEU A 206 4.03 8.86 4.58
C LEU A 206 3.02 8.91 3.46
N ASN A 207 3.45 8.50 2.27
CA ASN A 207 2.56 8.26 1.16
C ASN A 207 1.89 6.89 1.28
N CYS A 208 0.63 6.80 0.83
CA CYS A 208 -0.11 5.55 0.81
C CYS A 208 0.48 4.58 -0.22
N ALA A 209 0.83 3.38 0.23
CA ALA A 209 1.21 2.30 -0.66
C ALA A 209 0.03 1.69 -1.44
N CYS A 210 -1.23 2.03 -1.07
CA CYS A 210 -2.44 1.38 -1.59
C CYS A 210 -2.66 1.58 -3.09
N VAL A 211 -2.21 2.70 -3.66
CA VAL A 211 -2.41 3.07 -5.07
C VAL A 211 -1.14 2.91 -5.92
N GLY A 212 -0.23 2.03 -5.49
CA GLY A 212 1.04 1.77 -6.15
C GLY A 212 2.21 2.56 -5.55
N GLY A 213 3.43 2.01 -5.70
CA GLY A 213 4.64 2.49 -5.01
C GLY A 213 5.13 3.88 -5.40
N GLY A 214 4.61 4.47 -6.47
CA GLY A 214 4.92 5.84 -6.92
C GLY A 214 3.83 6.86 -6.62
N SER A 215 2.78 6.49 -5.88
CA SER A 215 1.67 7.39 -5.57
C SER A 215 2.06 8.48 -4.58
N ARG A 216 1.62 9.72 -4.87
CA ARG A 216 1.73 10.88 -3.98
C ARG A 216 0.49 11.06 -3.09
N THR A 217 -0.34 10.03 -2.96
CA THR A 217 -1.51 10.05 -2.08
C THR A 217 -1.04 9.91 -0.63
N PRO A 218 -1.39 10.83 0.28
CA PRO A 218 -0.96 10.74 1.67
C PRO A 218 -1.61 9.54 2.37
N LEU A 219 -0.84 8.87 3.21
CA LEU A 219 -1.36 7.86 4.14
C LEU A 219 -2.23 8.58 5.19
N GLY A 220 -3.53 8.35 5.15
CA GLY A 220 -4.43 9.10 6.04
C GLY A 220 -5.85 8.54 6.05
N VAL A 221 -6.81 9.46 6.10
CA VAL A 221 -8.25 9.15 6.23
C VAL A 221 -8.73 8.17 5.15
N VAL A 222 -8.28 8.33 3.91
CA VAL A 222 -8.68 7.44 2.78
C VAL A 222 -8.22 6.00 3.03
N SER A 223 -6.94 5.83 3.39
CA SER A 223 -6.38 4.49 3.68
C SER A 223 -7.03 3.84 4.90
N PHE A 224 -7.35 4.64 5.93
CA PHE A 224 -8.09 4.16 7.09
C PHE A 224 -9.52 3.74 6.72
N ALA A 225 -10.23 4.59 5.95
CA ALA A 225 -11.60 4.32 5.53
C ALA A 225 -11.70 3.06 4.66
N GLU A 226 -10.77 2.85 3.73
CA GLU A 226 -10.69 1.63 2.91
C GLU A 226 -10.65 0.37 3.80
N ASN A 227 -9.73 0.33 4.76
CA ASN A 227 -9.59 -0.79 5.68
C ASN A 227 -10.81 -0.98 6.59
N ALA A 228 -11.39 0.13 7.09
CA ALA A 228 -12.57 0.11 7.93
C ALA A 228 -13.79 -0.42 7.18
N ILE A 229 -14.02 0.03 5.94
CA ILE A 229 -15.12 -0.44 5.09
C ILE A 229 -14.92 -1.92 4.77
N MET A 230 -13.70 -2.35 4.46
CA MET A 230 -13.37 -3.75 4.22
C MET A 230 -13.71 -4.64 5.43
N ALA A 231 -13.38 -4.19 6.65
CA ALA A 231 -13.72 -4.89 7.88
C ALA A 231 -15.24 -4.96 8.09
N VAL A 232 -15.95 -3.85 7.91
CA VAL A 232 -17.42 -3.79 8.03
C VAL A 232 -18.09 -4.71 7.03
N MET A 233 -17.68 -4.67 5.76
CA MET A 233 -18.25 -5.51 4.71
C MET A 233 -17.99 -7.01 4.96
N GLY A 234 -16.81 -7.35 5.49
CA GLY A 234 -16.51 -8.71 5.93
C GLY A 234 -17.46 -9.18 7.04
N GLY A 235 -17.67 -8.31 8.03
CA GLY A 235 -18.63 -8.56 9.13
C GLY A 235 -20.08 -8.71 8.64
N VAL A 236 -20.53 -7.84 7.74
CA VAL A 236 -21.88 -7.91 7.14
C VAL A 236 -22.06 -9.20 6.32
N LEU A 237 -21.03 -9.58 5.54
CA LEU A 237 -21.08 -10.82 4.77
C LEU A 237 -21.23 -12.05 5.67
N LEU A 238 -20.46 -12.10 6.76
CA LEU A 238 -20.56 -13.19 7.75
C LEU A 238 -21.94 -13.20 8.42
N PHE A 239 -22.42 -12.04 8.87
CA PHE A 239 -23.72 -11.93 9.51
C PHE A 239 -24.84 -12.42 8.59
N ASN A 240 -24.88 -11.99 7.32
CA ASN A 240 -25.89 -12.40 6.36
C ASN A 240 -25.81 -13.90 6.05
N THR A 241 -24.59 -14.46 5.97
CA THR A 241 -24.42 -15.90 5.72
C THR A 241 -24.97 -16.72 6.87
N PHE A 242 -24.63 -16.40 8.10
CA PHE A 242 -25.10 -17.14 9.27
C PHE A 242 -26.61 -16.98 9.53
N THR A 243 -27.16 -15.78 9.32
CA THR A 243 -28.60 -15.57 9.48
C THR A 243 -29.41 -16.21 8.38
N GLY A 244 -28.94 -16.19 7.13
CA GLY A 244 -29.59 -16.86 6.01
C GLY A 244 -29.58 -18.38 6.13
N GLU A 245 -28.47 -18.95 6.61
CA GLU A 245 -28.42 -20.41 6.91
C GLU A 245 -29.38 -20.80 8.04
N ALA A 246 -29.47 -19.96 9.08
CA ALA A 246 -30.38 -20.20 10.20
C ALA A 246 -31.87 -20.12 9.78
N GLU A 247 -32.22 -19.23 8.90
CA GLU A 247 -33.57 -19.09 8.36
C GLU A 247 -33.92 -20.25 7.43
N THR A 248 -32.99 -20.65 6.57
CA THR A 248 -33.16 -21.82 5.69
C THR A 248 -33.32 -23.12 6.50
N ALA A 249 -32.58 -23.29 7.59
CA ALA A 249 -32.72 -24.43 8.49
C ALA A 249 -34.09 -24.48 9.15
N LYS A 250 -34.62 -23.35 9.63
CA LYS A 250 -35.99 -23.27 10.21
C LYS A 250 -37.07 -23.58 9.21
N ILE A 251 -36.93 -23.16 7.94
CA ILE A 251 -37.89 -23.47 6.87
C ILE A 251 -37.88 -24.97 6.61
N LYS A 252 -36.72 -25.61 6.52
CA LYS A 252 -36.59 -27.06 6.33
C LYS A 252 -37.17 -27.90 7.48
N GLU A 253 -37.07 -27.41 8.73
CA GLU A 253 -37.67 -28.07 9.89
C GLU A 253 -39.20 -27.92 9.91
N ALA A 254 -39.72 -26.79 9.42
CA ALA A 254 -41.15 -26.49 9.40
C ALA A 254 -41.91 -27.21 8.25
N GLU A 255 -41.25 -27.54 7.15
CA GLU A 255 -41.84 -28.13 5.96
C GLU A 255 -42.51 -29.50 6.22
N PRO A 256 -41.87 -30.47 6.91
CA PRO A 256 -42.50 -31.74 7.24
C PRO A 256 -43.76 -31.60 8.11
N ALA A 257 -43.71 -30.67 9.09
CA ALA A 257 -44.86 -30.45 9.99
C ALA A 257 -46.07 -29.79 9.27
N ALA A 258 -45.82 -28.98 8.26
CA ALA A 258 -46.87 -28.36 7.44
C ALA A 258 -47.54 -29.39 6.52
N ILE A 259 -46.79 -30.32 5.94
CA ILE A 259 -47.31 -31.40 5.08
C ILE A 259 -48.19 -32.33 5.88
N VAL A 260 -47.79 -32.74 7.09
CA VAL A 260 -48.58 -33.63 7.98
C VAL A 260 -49.92 -32.96 8.36
N ARG A 261 -49.93 -31.67 8.70
CA ARG A 261 -51.14 -30.91 9.04
C ARG A 261 -52.11 -30.79 7.87
N LEU A 262 -51.60 -30.69 6.64
CA LEU A 262 -52.46 -30.66 5.45
C LEU A 262 -53.10 -32.01 5.15
N GLN A 263 -52.39 -33.12 5.42
CA GLN A 263 -52.93 -34.47 5.28
C GLN A 263 -54.03 -34.78 6.31
N GLU A 264 -53.83 -34.36 7.58
CA GLU A 264 -54.83 -34.50 8.63
C GLU A 264 -56.10 -33.66 8.42
N ALA A 265 -56.00 -32.54 7.69
CA ALA A 265 -57.14 -31.68 7.41
C ALA A 265 -57.98 -32.13 6.18
N THR A 266 -57.48 -33.11 5.43
CA THR A 266 -58.15 -33.66 4.24
C THR A 266 -58.80 -35.04 4.49
N GLU A 267 -58.67 -35.62 5.65
CA GLU A 267 -59.42 -36.77 6.15
C GLU A 267 -60.64 -36.33 6.99
#